data_bf61020893a723b92a5ca6a1c66168af
#
_entry.id   bf61020893a723b92a5ca6a1c66168af
#
_cell.length_a   1.000
_cell.length_b   1.000
_cell.length_c   1.000
_cell.angle_alpha   90.00
_cell.angle_beta   90.00
_cell.angle_gamma   90.00
#
_symmetry.space_group_name_H-M   'P 1'
#
loop_
_entity.id
_entity.type
_entity.pdbx_description
1 polymer ?
#
loop_
_entity_poly.entity_id
_entity_poly.type
_entity_poly.pdbx_seq_one_letter_code
_entity_poly.pdbx_strand_id
1 'polypeptide(L)'
;MIKKALIFMSVALLGVFVACSGSSDQDIVIEKNEEVKDTIVDTIEERIALIDNYSLILANDTTGVHREVAEKLLLAYEDFLKHHSFEIISKEYQFRAGELAKAINKPHLAIKHLNGLLERDPDHERAPLALFYKATIVGDMLNEDENAKMLYQEFIDKYPDHPLAESAKESIKLQGKSLDEIVKEFEKKNK
;
A
#
# COMPACT_ATOMS: atom_id res chain seq x y z
N MET A 1 -46.10 8.92 -22.09
CA MET A 1 -46.35 7.49 -22.43
C MET A 1 -45.25 6.67 -21.79
N ILE A 2 -45.61 5.98 -20.73
CA ILE A 2 -44.72 5.26 -19.82
C ILE A 2 -44.67 3.82 -20.33
N LYS A 3 -43.48 3.29 -20.71
CA LYS A 3 -43.32 1.85 -20.97
C LYS A 3 -42.56 1.25 -19.78
N LYS A 4 -43.35 0.53 -18.94
CA LYS A 4 -42.85 -0.38 -17.90
C LYS A 4 -42.34 -1.65 -18.58
N ALA A 5 -41.08 -2.00 -18.37
CA ALA A 5 -40.56 -3.32 -18.70
C ALA A 5 -40.65 -4.22 -17.44
N LEU A 6 -41.39 -5.29 -17.53
CA LEU A 6 -41.51 -6.34 -16.52
C LEU A 6 -40.26 -7.22 -16.55
N ILE A 7 -39.65 -7.37 -15.39
CA ILE A 7 -38.60 -8.38 -15.17
C ILE A 7 -39.29 -9.66 -14.71
N PHE A 8 -39.17 -10.72 -15.50
CA PHE A 8 -39.61 -12.06 -15.15
C PHE A 8 -38.65 -12.69 -14.14
N MET A 9 -39.18 -12.92 -12.95
CA MET A 9 -38.57 -13.73 -11.90
C MET A 9 -38.87 -15.18 -12.17
N SER A 10 -37.90 -15.95 -12.64
CA SER A 10 -38.02 -17.41 -12.76
C SER A 10 -37.43 -18.06 -11.51
N VAL A 11 -38.30 -18.48 -10.61
CA VAL A 11 -37.98 -19.35 -9.48
C VAL A 11 -37.99 -20.79 -9.97
N ALA A 12 -36.84 -21.44 -10.04
CA ALA A 12 -36.76 -22.89 -10.22
C ALA A 12 -36.46 -23.54 -8.86
N LEU A 13 -37.50 -24.19 -8.34
CA LEU A 13 -37.50 -25.06 -7.16
C LEU A 13 -37.20 -26.48 -7.60
N LEU A 14 -36.21 -27.16 -6.99
CA LEU A 14 -36.04 -28.63 -6.96
C LEU A 14 -34.67 -28.88 -6.28
N GLY A 15 -34.51 -29.64 -5.26
CA GLY A 15 -35.19 -30.79 -4.68
C GLY A 15 -34.20 -31.33 -3.65
N VAL A 16 -34.67 -31.50 -2.44
CA VAL A 16 -33.89 -32.05 -1.30
C VAL A 16 -33.67 -33.54 -1.54
N PHE A 17 -32.41 -33.98 -1.53
CA PHE A 17 -32.06 -35.36 -1.18
C PHE A 17 -31.17 -35.37 0.05
N VAL A 18 -31.77 -35.80 1.15
CA VAL A 18 -31.06 -36.19 2.38
C VAL A 18 -30.56 -37.63 2.20
N ALA A 19 -29.25 -37.80 2.31
CA ALA A 19 -28.67 -39.10 2.63
C ALA A 19 -27.62 -38.86 3.74
N CYS A 20 -27.93 -39.34 4.94
CA CYS A 20 -26.99 -39.46 6.05
C CYS A 20 -26.00 -40.60 5.79
N SER A 21 -24.71 -40.35 5.97
CA SER A 21 -23.86 -41.20 6.83
C SER A 21 -22.44 -40.63 6.91
N GLY A 22 -21.98 -40.33 8.11
CA GLY A 22 -20.71 -40.70 8.72
C GLY A 22 -19.43 -39.98 8.36
N SER A 23 -18.90 -39.32 9.39
CA SER A 23 -17.49 -39.06 9.76
C SER A 23 -16.69 -37.98 8.99
N SER A 24 -16.39 -36.94 9.76
CA SER A 24 -15.09 -36.22 9.89
C SER A 24 -14.23 -36.07 8.66
N ASP A 25 -14.23 -34.90 8.13
CA ASP A 25 -13.10 -34.02 7.80
C ASP A 25 -13.67 -32.87 6.97
N GLN A 26 -13.70 -31.69 7.56
CA GLN A 26 -14.03 -30.48 6.80
C GLN A 26 -12.79 -30.03 6.05
N ASP A 27 -12.57 -30.62 4.90
CA ASP A 27 -11.72 -30.05 3.87
C ASP A 27 -12.37 -28.76 3.39
N ILE A 28 -11.77 -27.64 3.77
CA ILE A 28 -12.09 -26.34 3.19
C ILE A 28 -11.62 -26.42 1.73
N VAL A 29 -12.52 -26.76 0.84
CA VAL A 29 -12.31 -26.63 -0.60
C VAL A 29 -12.23 -25.13 -0.90
N ILE A 30 -11.02 -24.61 -0.99
CA ILE A 30 -10.78 -23.32 -1.62
C ILE A 30 -11.06 -23.55 -3.11
N GLU A 31 -12.26 -23.18 -3.56
CA GLU A 31 -12.58 -23.12 -4.98
C GLU A 31 -11.61 -22.16 -5.67
N LYS A 32 -10.59 -22.72 -6.29
CA LYS A 32 -9.73 -22.06 -7.26
C LYS A 32 -10.56 -21.86 -8.53
N ASN A 33 -10.65 -20.63 -8.96
CA ASN A 33 -11.10 -20.09 -10.25
C ASN A 33 -12.40 -19.29 -10.18
N GLU A 34 -12.32 -18.06 -9.64
CA GLU A 34 -13.00 -16.98 -10.32
C GLU A 34 -11.96 -16.28 -11.21
N GLU A 35 -12.07 -16.49 -12.51
CA GLU A 35 -11.50 -15.58 -13.49
C GLU A 35 -11.97 -14.18 -13.09
N VAL A 36 -11.01 -13.30 -12.77
CA VAL A 36 -11.29 -11.87 -12.59
C VAL A 36 -11.78 -11.38 -13.95
N LYS A 37 -13.10 -11.45 -14.15
CA LYS A 37 -13.78 -10.76 -15.22
C LYS A 37 -13.30 -9.31 -15.15
N ASP A 38 -12.86 -8.74 -16.27
CA ASP A 38 -12.63 -7.30 -16.40
C ASP A 38 -13.93 -6.57 -16.02
N THR A 39 -14.08 -6.35 -14.72
CA THR A 39 -15.24 -5.66 -14.19
C THR A 39 -14.98 -4.19 -14.44
N ILE A 40 -15.78 -3.59 -15.33
CA ILE A 40 -15.79 -2.15 -15.50
C ILE A 40 -16.16 -1.56 -14.15
N VAL A 41 -15.18 -0.94 -13.49
CA VAL A 41 -15.34 -0.33 -12.15
C VAL A 41 -15.73 1.12 -12.40
N ASP A 42 -17.02 1.42 -12.33
CA ASP A 42 -17.55 2.73 -12.72
C ASP A 42 -17.85 3.63 -11.52
N THR A 43 -18.12 3.07 -10.34
CA THR A 43 -18.48 3.84 -9.15
C THR A 43 -17.34 3.95 -8.16
N ILE A 44 -17.43 4.94 -7.26
CA ILE A 44 -16.46 5.10 -6.15
C ILE A 44 -16.52 3.92 -5.19
N GLU A 45 -17.73 3.40 -4.93
CA GLU A 45 -17.96 2.27 -4.04
C GLU A 45 -17.31 0.99 -4.58
N GLU A 46 -17.41 0.73 -5.88
CA GLU A 46 -16.77 -0.41 -6.53
C GLU A 46 -15.25 -0.32 -6.47
N ARG A 47 -14.68 0.88 -6.65
CA ARG A 47 -13.23 1.10 -6.51
C ARG A 47 -12.74 0.87 -5.09
N ILE A 48 -13.48 1.36 -4.10
CA ILE A 48 -13.17 1.12 -2.69
C ILE A 48 -13.25 -0.38 -2.38
N ALA A 49 -14.31 -1.06 -2.81
CA ALA A 49 -14.48 -2.49 -2.59
C ALA A 49 -13.35 -3.32 -3.22
N LEU A 50 -12.85 -2.92 -4.39
CA LEU A 50 -11.72 -3.58 -5.04
C LEU A 50 -10.42 -3.39 -4.24
N ILE A 51 -10.17 -2.18 -3.74
CA ILE A 51 -9.02 -1.88 -2.88
C ILE A 51 -9.10 -2.69 -1.59
N ASP A 52 -10.26 -2.73 -0.94
CA ASP A 52 -10.47 -3.48 0.30
C ASP A 52 -10.25 -4.98 0.09
N ASN A 53 -10.76 -5.53 -1.02
CA ASN A 53 -10.56 -6.94 -1.36
C ASN A 53 -9.08 -7.30 -1.51
N TYR A 54 -8.32 -6.56 -2.32
CA TYR A 54 -6.87 -6.84 -2.46
C TYR A 54 -6.09 -6.58 -1.18
N SER A 55 -6.48 -5.58 -0.40
CA SER A 55 -5.87 -5.31 0.91
C SER A 55 -6.09 -6.46 1.88
N LEU A 56 -7.30 -7.03 1.90
CA LEU A 56 -7.64 -8.18 2.74
C LEU A 56 -6.85 -9.44 2.34
N ILE A 57 -6.72 -9.69 1.04
CA ILE A 57 -5.92 -10.81 0.53
C ILE A 57 -4.46 -10.69 1.01
N LEU A 58 -3.86 -9.50 0.88
CA LEU A 58 -2.49 -9.26 1.35
C LEU A 58 -2.34 -9.37 2.86
N ALA A 59 -3.33 -8.91 3.63
CA ALA A 59 -3.29 -8.96 5.09
C ALA A 59 -3.40 -10.39 5.63
N ASN A 60 -4.11 -11.28 4.94
CA ASN A 60 -4.30 -12.67 5.34
C ASN A 60 -3.19 -13.61 4.84
N ASP A 61 -2.30 -13.11 3.99
CA ASP A 61 -1.21 -13.92 3.46
C ASP A 61 -0.05 -14.01 4.46
N THR A 62 0.12 -15.19 5.03
CA THR A 62 1.22 -15.49 5.97
C THR A 62 2.47 -16.01 5.28
N THR A 63 2.44 -16.22 3.96
CA THR A 63 3.54 -16.86 3.19
C THR A 63 4.50 -15.85 2.57
N GLY A 64 4.16 -14.57 2.61
CA GLY A 64 4.96 -13.47 2.08
C GLY A 64 4.13 -12.53 1.19
N VAL A 65 4.73 -11.44 0.74
CA VAL A 65 4.04 -10.50 -0.14
C VAL A 65 3.79 -11.15 -1.49
N HIS A 66 2.54 -11.50 -1.77
CA HIS A 66 2.14 -11.90 -3.12
C HIS A 66 2.28 -10.70 -4.07
N ARG A 67 3.40 -10.67 -4.77
CA ARG A 67 3.75 -9.55 -5.66
C ARG A 67 2.63 -9.23 -6.65
N GLU A 68 2.01 -10.25 -7.22
CA GLU A 68 0.90 -10.07 -8.16
C GLU A 68 -0.30 -9.34 -7.51
N VAL A 69 -0.69 -9.73 -6.29
CA VAL A 69 -1.80 -9.07 -5.58
C VAL A 69 -1.41 -7.66 -5.18
N ALA A 70 -0.18 -7.46 -4.73
CA ALA A 70 0.34 -6.13 -4.41
C ALA A 70 0.35 -5.19 -5.63
N GLU A 71 0.70 -5.70 -6.80
CA GLU A 71 0.63 -4.95 -8.06
C GLU A 71 -0.81 -4.61 -8.45
N LYS A 72 -1.75 -5.54 -8.29
CA LYS A 72 -3.19 -5.28 -8.51
C LYS A 72 -3.74 -4.23 -7.54
N LEU A 73 -3.37 -4.31 -6.26
CA LEU A 73 -3.75 -3.30 -5.26
C LEU A 73 -3.18 -1.92 -5.61
N LEU A 74 -1.92 -1.86 -6.05
CA LEU A 74 -1.31 -0.61 -6.45
C LEU A 74 -2.03 0.02 -7.65
N LEU A 75 -2.40 -0.78 -8.65
CA LEU A 75 -3.20 -0.33 -9.79
C LEU A 75 -4.59 0.14 -9.36
N ALA A 76 -5.22 -0.52 -8.40
CA ALA A 76 -6.51 -0.10 -7.85
C ALA A 76 -6.41 1.26 -7.12
N TYR A 77 -5.35 1.50 -6.35
CA TYR A 77 -5.08 2.82 -5.78
C TYR A 77 -4.87 3.88 -6.87
N GLU A 78 -4.07 3.59 -7.91
CA GLU A 78 -3.82 4.55 -9.00
C GLU A 78 -5.10 4.86 -9.78
N ASP A 79 -5.96 3.87 -10.04
CA ASP A 79 -7.24 4.08 -10.68
C ASP A 79 -8.18 4.93 -9.83
N PHE A 80 -8.28 4.65 -8.52
CA PHE A 80 -9.04 5.49 -7.60
C PHE A 80 -8.53 6.94 -7.60
N LEU A 81 -7.24 7.14 -7.45
CA LEU A 81 -6.62 8.46 -7.40
C LEU A 81 -6.79 9.24 -8.70
N LYS A 82 -6.85 8.56 -9.83
CA LYS A 82 -7.10 9.17 -11.14
C LYS A 82 -8.52 9.74 -11.26
N HIS A 83 -9.52 9.02 -10.74
CA HIS A 83 -10.93 9.39 -10.90
C HIS A 83 -11.51 10.16 -9.72
N HIS A 84 -10.97 9.98 -8.52
CA HIS A 84 -11.50 10.50 -7.26
C HIS A 84 -10.43 11.22 -6.41
N SER A 85 -9.54 11.98 -7.06
CA SER A 85 -8.41 12.63 -6.38
C SER A 85 -8.78 13.67 -5.31
N PHE A 86 -10.01 14.18 -5.32
CA PHE A 86 -10.50 15.20 -4.38
C PHE A 86 -11.23 14.62 -3.16
N GLU A 87 -11.45 13.30 -3.13
CA GLU A 87 -12.08 12.65 -2.00
C GLU A 87 -11.13 12.66 -0.78
N ILE A 88 -11.72 12.72 0.42
CA ILE A 88 -10.95 12.76 1.68
C ILE A 88 -10.03 11.54 1.78
N ILE A 89 -10.54 10.36 1.42
CA ILE A 89 -9.80 9.09 1.48
C ILE A 89 -8.63 9.03 0.48
N SER A 90 -8.63 9.87 -0.56
CA SER A 90 -7.57 9.89 -1.58
C SER A 90 -6.20 10.20 -0.99
N LYS A 91 -6.14 10.99 0.08
CA LYS A 91 -4.89 11.31 0.78
C LYS A 91 -4.30 10.08 1.44
N GLU A 92 -5.12 9.27 2.11
CA GLU A 92 -4.69 8.00 2.69
C GLU A 92 -4.28 7.01 1.60
N TYR A 93 -5.04 6.90 0.51
CA TYR A 93 -4.69 6.03 -0.61
C TYR A 93 -3.40 6.48 -1.33
N GLN A 94 -3.16 7.79 -1.39
CA GLN A 94 -1.90 8.34 -1.91
C GLN A 94 -0.70 7.86 -1.07
N PHE A 95 -0.82 7.92 0.26
CA PHE A 95 0.21 7.43 1.18
C PHE A 95 0.40 5.92 1.05
N ARG A 96 -0.68 5.14 1.11
CA ARG A 96 -0.64 3.66 1.00
C ARG A 96 -0.08 3.17 -0.33
N ALA A 97 -0.40 3.85 -1.43
CA ALA A 97 0.19 3.56 -2.73
C ALA A 97 1.71 3.77 -2.71
N GLY A 98 2.21 4.81 -2.02
CA GLY A 98 3.62 5.06 -1.82
C GLY A 98 4.30 3.96 -1.01
N GLU A 99 3.71 3.55 0.12
CA GLU A 99 4.21 2.45 0.95
C GLU A 99 4.27 1.13 0.17
N LEU A 100 3.19 0.80 -0.53
CA LEU A 100 3.08 -0.43 -1.30
C LEU A 100 4.09 -0.46 -2.45
N ALA A 101 4.24 0.65 -3.19
CA ALA A 101 5.22 0.77 -4.26
C ALA A 101 6.66 0.60 -3.74
N LYS A 102 6.98 1.16 -2.55
CA LYS A 102 8.25 0.91 -1.86
C LYS A 102 8.44 -0.57 -1.56
N ALA A 103 7.43 -1.21 -0.95
CA ALA A 103 7.49 -2.62 -0.55
C ALA A 103 7.73 -3.58 -1.72
N ILE A 104 7.18 -3.28 -2.91
CA ILE A 104 7.37 -4.08 -4.13
C ILE A 104 8.52 -3.60 -5.01
N ASN A 105 9.43 -2.79 -4.45
CA ASN A 105 10.64 -2.31 -5.12
C ASN A 105 10.36 -1.47 -6.38
N LYS A 106 9.42 -0.52 -6.30
CA LYS A 106 9.12 0.48 -7.33
C LYS A 106 9.42 1.90 -6.81
N PRO A 107 10.71 2.27 -6.58
CA PRO A 107 11.09 3.49 -5.85
C PRO A 107 10.57 4.78 -6.47
N HIS A 108 10.66 4.94 -7.78
CA HIS A 108 10.17 6.16 -8.46
C HIS A 108 8.65 6.33 -8.32
N LEU A 109 7.90 5.22 -8.37
CA LEU A 109 6.46 5.25 -8.19
C LEU A 109 6.09 5.56 -6.73
N ALA A 110 6.83 5.00 -5.79
CA ALA A 110 6.68 5.33 -4.37
C ALA A 110 6.90 6.82 -4.11
N ILE A 111 7.98 7.41 -4.64
CA ILE A 111 8.26 8.85 -4.53
C ILE A 111 7.14 9.68 -5.17
N LYS A 112 6.65 9.29 -6.35
CA LYS A 112 5.52 9.97 -7.02
C LYS A 112 4.31 10.05 -6.10
N HIS A 113 3.92 8.96 -5.47
CA HIS A 113 2.77 8.92 -4.58
C HIS A 113 3.00 9.69 -3.28
N LEU A 114 4.17 9.55 -2.64
CA LEU A 114 4.50 10.30 -1.43
C LEU A 114 4.55 11.81 -1.70
N ASN A 115 5.12 12.25 -2.82
CA ASN A 115 5.06 13.65 -3.24
C ASN A 115 3.63 14.13 -3.45
N GLY A 116 2.77 13.29 -4.07
CA GLY A 116 1.37 13.63 -4.29
C GLY A 116 0.61 13.93 -3.01
N LEU A 117 0.94 13.27 -1.89
CA LEU A 117 0.41 13.61 -0.58
C LEU A 117 1.02 14.92 -0.05
N LEU A 118 2.36 15.03 -0.03
CA LEU A 118 3.08 16.17 0.52
C LEU A 118 2.74 17.50 -0.17
N GLU A 119 2.45 17.47 -1.46
CA GLU A 119 2.08 18.66 -2.25
C GLU A 119 0.62 19.06 -2.04
N ARG A 120 -0.29 18.09 -1.89
CA ARG A 120 -1.73 18.37 -1.77
C ARG A 120 -2.16 18.68 -0.35
N ASP A 121 -1.52 18.07 0.63
CA ASP A 121 -1.83 18.24 2.04
C ASP A 121 -0.57 18.09 2.90
N PRO A 122 0.27 19.14 2.97
CA PRO A 122 1.50 19.11 3.75
C PRO A 122 1.27 18.97 5.26
N ASP A 123 0.05 19.26 5.73
CA ASP A 123 -0.36 19.15 7.14
C ASP A 123 -1.08 17.84 7.46
N HIS A 124 -1.18 16.92 6.50
CA HIS A 124 -1.78 15.62 6.71
C HIS A 124 -1.05 14.84 7.80
N GLU A 125 -1.78 14.05 8.60
CA GLU A 125 -1.18 13.25 9.68
C GLU A 125 -0.07 12.28 9.20
N ARG A 126 -0.11 11.85 7.94
CA ARG A 126 0.89 11.01 7.29
C ARG A 126 2.03 11.78 6.64
N ALA A 127 1.97 13.11 6.57
CA ALA A 127 3.00 13.92 5.90
C ALA A 127 4.40 13.71 6.51
N PRO A 128 4.57 13.64 7.85
CA PRO A 128 5.89 13.30 8.41
C PRO A 128 6.41 11.95 7.94
N LEU A 129 5.59 10.90 7.96
CA LEU A 129 5.97 9.58 7.49
C LEU A 129 6.27 9.56 5.98
N ALA A 130 5.48 10.28 5.19
CA ALA A 130 5.70 10.38 3.75
C ALA A 130 7.07 11.02 3.43
N LEU A 131 7.45 12.08 4.13
CA LEU A 131 8.76 12.73 3.94
C LEU A 131 9.90 11.81 4.40
N PHE A 132 9.74 11.16 5.54
CA PHE A 132 10.75 10.20 6.05
C PHE A 132 10.94 9.02 5.09
N TYR A 133 9.86 8.43 4.59
CA TYR A 133 9.94 7.32 3.62
C TYR A 133 10.54 7.76 2.29
N LYS A 134 10.23 8.97 1.83
CA LYS A 134 10.88 9.54 0.64
C LYS A 134 12.40 9.62 0.83
N ALA A 135 12.88 10.12 1.97
CA ALA A 135 14.30 10.16 2.28
C ALA A 135 14.93 8.75 2.26
N THR A 136 14.28 7.77 2.92
CA THR A 136 14.72 6.37 2.92
C THR A 136 14.79 5.79 1.51
N ILE A 137 13.78 6.03 0.66
CA ILE A 137 13.77 5.51 -0.72
C ILE A 137 14.91 6.12 -1.53
N VAL A 138 15.13 7.43 -1.40
CA VAL A 138 16.18 8.14 -2.14
C VAL A 138 17.57 7.64 -1.73
N GLY A 139 17.82 7.43 -0.44
CA GLY A 139 19.08 6.88 0.04
C GLY A 139 19.26 5.40 -0.27
N ASP A 140 18.36 4.57 0.25
CA ASP A 140 18.59 3.12 0.30
C ASP A 140 18.27 2.41 -1.03
N MET A 141 17.32 2.93 -1.81
CA MET A 141 16.88 2.28 -3.04
C MET A 141 17.44 2.92 -4.31
N LEU A 142 17.70 4.24 -4.28
CA LEU A 142 18.26 4.96 -5.43
C LEU A 142 19.74 5.27 -5.27
N ASN A 143 20.32 5.06 -4.07
CA ASN A 143 21.72 5.37 -3.73
C ASN A 143 22.09 6.85 -3.96
N GLU A 144 21.16 7.76 -3.67
CA GLU A 144 21.32 9.19 -3.79
C GLU A 144 21.60 9.82 -2.43
N ASP A 145 22.75 9.51 -1.83
CA ASP A 145 23.10 9.82 -0.44
C ASP A 145 22.92 11.29 -0.07
N GLU A 146 23.40 12.22 -0.91
CA GLU A 146 23.32 13.65 -0.61
C GLU A 146 21.87 14.16 -0.67
N ASN A 147 21.08 13.66 -1.62
CA ASN A 147 19.66 13.99 -1.71
C ASN A 147 18.89 13.42 -0.50
N ALA A 148 19.23 12.22 -0.06
CA ALA A 148 18.65 11.61 1.13
C ALA A 148 18.97 12.43 2.41
N LYS A 149 20.23 12.88 2.59
CA LYS A 149 20.62 13.75 3.71
C LYS A 149 19.81 15.04 3.73
N MET A 150 19.61 15.67 2.57
CA MET A 150 18.79 16.89 2.49
C MET A 150 17.34 16.63 2.90
N LEU A 151 16.74 15.51 2.46
CA LEU A 151 15.37 15.15 2.82
C LEU A 151 15.23 14.80 4.30
N TYR A 152 16.18 14.11 4.89
CA TYR A 152 16.20 13.85 6.33
C TYR A 152 16.39 15.17 7.12
N GLN A 153 17.20 16.10 6.65
CA GLN A 153 17.34 17.41 7.29
C GLN A 153 16.03 18.20 7.21
N GLU A 154 15.37 18.20 6.03
CA GLU A 154 14.04 18.79 5.87
C GLU A 154 13.02 18.18 6.85
N PHE A 155 13.07 16.87 7.05
CA PHE A 155 12.20 16.20 8.03
C PHE A 155 12.45 16.69 9.44
N ILE A 156 13.72 16.78 9.87
CA ILE A 156 14.09 17.25 11.22
C ILE A 156 13.65 18.69 11.43
N ASP A 157 13.81 19.54 10.42
CA ASP A 157 13.46 20.97 10.50
C ASP A 157 11.94 21.18 10.59
N LYS A 158 11.17 20.39 9.84
CA LYS A 158 9.70 20.46 9.84
C LYS A 158 9.05 19.76 11.03
N TYR A 159 9.64 18.67 11.50
CA TYR A 159 9.05 17.80 12.51
C TYR A 159 10.03 17.44 13.63
N PRO A 160 10.57 18.46 14.35
CA PRO A 160 11.64 18.23 15.34
C PRO A 160 11.23 17.35 16.52
N ASP A 161 9.95 17.35 16.88
CA ASP A 161 9.38 16.58 17.99
C ASP A 161 8.79 15.22 17.56
N HIS A 162 8.89 14.86 16.27
CA HIS A 162 8.39 13.60 15.79
C HIS A 162 9.26 12.43 16.29
N PRO A 163 8.66 11.26 16.66
CA PRO A 163 9.43 10.11 17.15
C PRO A 163 10.57 9.64 16.24
N LEU A 164 10.46 9.89 14.93
CA LEU A 164 11.50 9.55 13.95
C LEU A 164 12.61 10.61 13.79
N ALA A 165 12.54 11.74 14.50
CA ALA A 165 13.55 12.81 14.34
C ALA A 165 14.96 12.33 14.71
N GLU A 166 15.10 11.52 15.76
CA GLU A 166 16.40 10.95 16.10
C GLU A 166 16.87 9.92 15.07
N SER A 167 15.97 9.09 14.56
CA SER A 167 16.28 8.15 13.46
C SER A 167 16.73 8.88 12.19
N ALA A 168 16.13 10.01 11.86
CA ALA A 168 16.56 10.83 10.73
C ALA A 168 17.99 11.38 10.92
N LYS A 169 18.32 11.86 12.13
CA LYS A 169 19.69 12.32 12.46
C LYS A 169 20.72 11.19 12.34
N GLU A 170 20.38 10.00 12.78
CA GLU A 170 21.27 8.84 12.64
C GLU A 170 21.40 8.43 11.16
N SER A 171 20.32 8.46 10.38
CA SER A 171 20.36 8.18 8.95
C SER A 171 21.31 9.15 8.20
N ILE A 172 21.29 10.45 8.51
CA ILE A 172 22.23 11.41 7.93
C ILE A 172 23.69 11.02 8.20
N LYS A 173 24.00 10.54 9.42
CA LYS A 173 25.36 10.14 9.80
C LYS A 173 25.84 8.88 9.09
N LEU A 174 24.89 7.98 8.75
CA LEU A 174 25.20 6.68 8.13
C LEU A 174 25.20 6.76 6.61
N GLN A 175 24.48 7.71 6.03
CA GLN A 175 24.31 7.82 4.58
C GLN A 175 25.64 8.02 3.85
N GLY A 176 25.92 7.14 2.89
CA GLY A 176 27.17 7.15 2.10
C GLY A 176 28.36 6.47 2.77
N LYS A 177 28.18 5.86 3.97
CA LYS A 177 29.23 5.08 4.63
C LYS A 177 29.11 3.60 4.25
N SER A 178 30.28 2.98 4.06
CA SER A 178 30.36 1.53 3.92
C SER A 178 30.07 0.82 5.26
N LEU A 179 29.67 -0.45 5.21
CA LEU A 179 29.47 -1.27 6.40
C LEU A 179 30.71 -1.33 7.28
N ASP A 180 31.90 -1.40 6.68
CA ASP A 180 33.20 -1.44 7.41
C ASP A 180 33.44 -0.13 8.19
N GLU A 181 33.07 1.02 7.62
CA GLU A 181 33.17 2.30 8.30
C GLU A 181 32.20 2.39 9.46
N ILE A 182 30.96 1.95 9.25
CA ILE A 182 29.93 1.91 10.29
C ILE A 182 30.39 1.01 11.47
N VAL A 183 30.86 -0.19 11.19
CA VAL A 183 31.35 -1.13 12.23
C VAL A 183 32.50 -0.52 13.00
N LYS A 184 33.52 0.06 12.33
CA LYS A 184 34.63 0.72 12.98
C LYS A 184 34.23 1.89 13.90
N GLU A 185 33.21 2.65 13.51
CA GLU A 185 32.68 3.72 14.35
C GLU A 185 31.99 3.18 15.62
N PHE A 186 31.22 2.11 15.48
CA PHE A 186 30.59 1.43 16.63
C PHE A 186 31.62 0.85 17.60
N GLU A 187 32.65 0.20 17.10
CA GLU A 187 33.75 -0.34 17.95
C GLU A 187 34.49 0.73 18.70
N LYS A 188 34.69 1.91 18.09
CA LYS A 188 35.35 3.05 18.76
C LYS A 188 34.50 3.66 19.86
N LYS A 189 33.17 3.67 19.72
CA LYS A 189 32.27 4.23 20.74
C LYS A 189 32.11 3.34 21.97
N ASN A 190 32.42 2.04 21.84
CA ASN A 190 32.25 1.04 22.90
C ASN A 190 33.55 0.64 23.62
N LYS A 191 34.66 1.35 23.37
CA LYS A 191 35.94 1.27 24.08
C LYS A 191 36.09 2.40 25.06
#